data_6f9cae5a34819ed6dddaa5560d13d9ae
#
_entry.id   6f9cae5a34819ed6dddaa5560d13d9ae
#
_cell.length_a   1.000
_cell.length_b   1.000
_cell.length_c   1.000
_cell.angle_alpha   90.00
_cell.angle_beta   90.00
_cell.angle_gamma   90.00
#
_symmetry.space_group_name_H-M   'P 1'
#
loop_
_entity.id
_entity.type
_entity.pdbx_description
1 polymer ?
#
loop_
_entity_poly.entity_id
_entity_poly.type
_entity_poly.pdbx_seq_one_letter_code
_entity_poly.pdbx_strand_id
1 'polypeptide(L)'
;MRNLIKDIKSHKPLLIQPSQAESYLERASQVEIPMGAKMSDMGEMLEAIFGAKQTLEKFPPFAVVPVKGVISKNISELESLCGCCDIHDVEEMLEECERDPSITTIILDIDSCGGTSVGVPELANRIKNSSKKVISFTSNEACSAAYWIGSQASEFYATPSSTVGSIGVYICYNDISKMFEMEGVKADVIRAGKFKGAGIQGTSLDDNQRKMLQDEVLDIHEDFKNAVKSVRSFVEDASMEGQCFSGKRGAEAGLVTGLVNGFDELMESLDKKVAEQMEADEENDERHEKSEMIDDCDSEEEDEDEYGIKKMASGRALAGIASAVLKRDYSDPEDPDYDPDEDPELKDT
;
A
#
# COMPACT_ATOMS: atom_id res chain seq x y z
N MET A 1 18.15 -7.75 -12.53
CA MET A 1 17.57 -9.04 -12.97
C MET A 1 18.00 -10.26 -12.14
N ARG A 2 18.95 -10.14 -11.20
CA ARG A 2 19.41 -11.34 -10.49
C ARG A 2 18.44 -11.90 -9.46
N ASN A 3 17.63 -11.08 -8.79
CA ASN A 3 16.80 -11.57 -7.68
C ASN A 3 15.45 -12.11 -8.14
N LEU A 4 14.66 -11.36 -8.87
CA LEU A 4 13.33 -11.79 -9.29
C LEU A 4 13.37 -12.96 -10.28
N ILE A 5 14.23 -12.92 -11.33
CA ILE A 5 14.43 -14.06 -12.23
C ILE A 5 14.92 -15.28 -11.48
N LYS A 6 15.81 -15.07 -10.49
CA LYS A 6 16.31 -16.15 -9.62
C LYS A 6 15.18 -16.70 -8.77
N ASP A 7 14.32 -15.89 -8.23
CA ASP A 7 13.22 -16.33 -7.38
C ASP A 7 12.15 -17.07 -8.19
N ILE A 8 11.77 -16.57 -9.37
CA ILE A 8 10.88 -17.27 -10.31
C ILE A 8 11.46 -18.63 -10.71
N LYS A 9 12.78 -18.75 -10.91
CA LYS A 9 13.47 -20.00 -11.29
C LYS A 9 13.89 -20.88 -10.11
N SER A 10 13.78 -20.43 -8.86
CA SER A 10 14.37 -21.08 -7.69
C SER A 10 13.42 -21.97 -6.90
N HIS A 11 12.24 -22.29 -7.41
CA HIS A 11 11.20 -23.10 -6.74
C HIS A 11 10.73 -22.48 -5.39
N LYS A 12 10.76 -21.16 -5.28
CA LYS A 12 10.13 -20.45 -4.17
C LYS A 12 8.63 -20.31 -4.40
N PRO A 13 7.82 -20.20 -3.34
CA PRO A 13 6.41 -19.90 -3.46
C PRO A 13 6.17 -18.59 -4.21
N LEU A 14 5.28 -18.63 -5.19
CA LEU A 14 4.94 -17.51 -6.06
C LEU A 14 3.48 -17.12 -5.88
N LEU A 15 3.26 -15.84 -5.80
CA LEU A 15 1.99 -15.13 -5.79
C LEU A 15 1.89 -14.26 -7.05
N ILE A 16 1.96 -14.90 -8.24
CA ILE A 16 1.93 -14.22 -9.56
C ILE A 16 1.07 -15.04 -10.53
N GLN A 17 0.40 -14.36 -11.46
CA GLN A 17 -0.24 -15.05 -12.58
C GLN A 17 0.78 -15.80 -13.45
N PRO A 18 0.63 -17.12 -13.71
CA PRO A 18 1.64 -17.89 -14.44
C PRO A 18 1.97 -17.34 -15.84
N SER A 19 0.96 -16.90 -16.62
CA SER A 19 1.16 -16.31 -17.95
C SER A 19 1.97 -15.01 -17.90
N GLN A 20 1.81 -14.23 -16.84
CA GLN A 20 2.54 -12.97 -16.66
C GLN A 20 3.98 -13.22 -16.21
N ALA A 21 4.22 -14.24 -15.39
CA ALA A 21 5.58 -14.65 -15.03
C ALA A 21 6.39 -15.04 -16.28
N GLU A 22 5.79 -15.80 -17.19
CA GLU A 22 6.41 -16.19 -18.47
C GLU A 22 6.66 -14.97 -19.35
N SER A 23 5.67 -14.09 -19.53
CA SER A 23 5.80 -12.85 -20.31
C SER A 23 6.89 -11.92 -19.76
N TYR A 24 6.99 -11.80 -18.42
CA TYR A 24 8.05 -11.03 -17.79
C TYR A 24 9.44 -11.63 -18.09
N LEU A 25 9.60 -12.95 -17.93
CA LEU A 25 10.86 -13.63 -18.23
C LEU A 25 11.25 -13.50 -19.68
N GLU A 26 10.28 -13.56 -20.61
CA GLU A 26 10.53 -13.36 -22.04
C GLU A 26 11.01 -11.96 -22.34
N ARG A 27 10.31 -10.92 -21.87
CA ARG A 27 10.74 -9.50 -22.02
C ARG A 27 12.11 -9.26 -21.40
N ALA A 28 12.34 -9.74 -20.19
CA ALA A 28 13.62 -9.61 -19.52
C ALA A 28 14.77 -10.31 -20.26
N SER A 29 14.50 -11.40 -21.00
CA SER A 29 15.48 -12.10 -21.80
C SER A 29 15.85 -11.38 -23.10
N GLN A 30 14.99 -10.49 -23.60
CA GLN A 30 15.20 -9.70 -24.81
C GLN A 30 16.02 -8.42 -24.57
N VAL A 31 16.24 -8.05 -23.31
CA VAL A 31 17.06 -6.87 -22.96
C VAL A 31 18.53 -7.21 -23.18
N GLU A 32 19.07 -6.81 -24.31
CA GLU A 32 20.50 -6.85 -24.58
C GLU A 32 21.18 -5.61 -23.98
N ILE A 33 22.00 -5.82 -22.95
CA ILE A 33 22.80 -4.76 -22.33
C ILE A 33 24.10 -4.63 -23.13
N PRO A 34 24.35 -3.50 -23.83
CA PRO A 34 25.61 -3.29 -24.56
C PRO A 34 26.78 -3.35 -23.58
N MET A 35 27.86 -4.04 -24.00
CA MET A 35 29.07 -4.14 -23.19
C MET A 35 29.70 -2.75 -23.00
N GLY A 36 29.73 -2.24 -21.73
CA GLY A 36 30.25 -0.91 -21.41
C GLY A 36 29.22 0.22 -21.37
N ALA A 37 27.93 -0.06 -21.54
CA ALA A 37 26.88 0.93 -21.33
C ALA A 37 26.88 1.44 -19.87
N LYS A 38 26.75 2.74 -19.70
CA LYS A 38 26.59 3.34 -18.38
C LYS A 38 25.13 3.17 -17.93
N MET A 39 24.91 3.07 -16.63
CA MET A 39 23.57 2.92 -16.04
C MET A 39 22.64 4.09 -16.44
N SER A 40 23.18 5.32 -16.59
CA SER A 40 22.43 6.48 -17.05
C SER A 40 21.86 6.31 -18.47
N ASP A 41 22.66 5.75 -19.38
CA ASP A 41 22.27 5.58 -20.78
C ASP A 41 21.26 4.42 -20.95
N MET A 42 21.31 3.46 -20.02
CA MET A 42 20.35 2.36 -19.91
C MET A 42 19.02 2.81 -19.31
N GLY A 43 19.03 3.77 -18.41
CA GLY A 43 17.84 4.28 -17.75
C GLY A 43 16.79 4.76 -18.76
N GLU A 44 17.16 5.67 -19.64
CA GLU A 44 16.25 6.19 -20.68
C GLU A 44 15.71 5.10 -21.63
N MET A 45 16.55 4.13 -22.00
CA MET A 45 16.14 3.02 -22.86
C MET A 45 15.16 2.08 -22.15
N LEU A 46 15.41 1.76 -20.88
CA LEU A 46 14.54 0.88 -20.09
C LEU A 46 13.24 1.58 -19.73
N GLU A 47 13.27 2.87 -19.41
CA GLU A 47 12.08 3.68 -19.20
C GLU A 47 11.19 3.75 -20.45
N ALA A 48 11.77 3.84 -21.64
CA ALA A 48 11.02 3.79 -22.89
C ALA A 48 10.37 2.41 -23.17
N ILE A 49 10.93 1.32 -22.62
CA ILE A 49 10.44 -0.05 -22.82
C ILE A 49 9.44 -0.45 -21.72
N PHE A 50 9.71 -0.08 -20.48
CA PHE A 50 8.99 -0.55 -19.28
C PHE A 50 8.17 0.54 -18.57
N GLY A 51 8.32 1.81 -18.97
CA GLY A 51 7.69 2.97 -18.32
C GLY A 51 8.60 3.65 -17.29
N ALA A 52 8.21 4.86 -16.88
CA ALA A 52 8.93 5.64 -15.89
C ALA A 52 8.97 4.97 -14.51
N LYS A 53 10.01 5.28 -13.73
CA LYS A 53 10.10 4.85 -12.34
C LYS A 53 8.87 5.36 -11.57
N GLN A 54 8.28 4.47 -10.78
CA GLN A 54 7.10 4.79 -9.96
C GLN A 54 7.51 5.73 -8.83
N THR A 55 6.75 6.81 -8.66
CA THR A 55 6.99 7.82 -7.63
C THR A 55 5.71 8.15 -6.89
N LEU A 56 5.86 8.52 -5.63
CA LEU A 56 4.77 9.04 -4.82
C LEU A 56 4.26 10.36 -5.41
N GLU A 57 2.95 10.47 -5.59
CA GLU A 57 2.28 11.70 -6.00
C GLU A 57 1.43 12.23 -4.83
N LYS A 58 1.59 13.52 -4.51
CA LYS A 58 0.86 14.17 -3.40
C LYS A 58 0.02 15.33 -3.92
N PHE A 59 -1.26 15.31 -3.58
CA PHE A 59 -2.21 16.40 -3.79
C PHE A 59 -3.17 16.45 -2.60
N PRO A 60 -2.77 17.13 -1.52
CA PRO A 60 -3.52 17.11 -0.26
C PRO A 60 -5.01 17.41 -0.45
N PRO A 61 -5.89 16.66 0.22
CA PRO A 61 -5.62 15.75 1.34
C PRO A 61 -5.24 14.30 0.92
N PHE A 62 -4.97 14.04 -0.35
CA PHE A 62 -4.68 12.73 -0.90
C PHE A 62 -3.20 12.54 -1.24
N ALA A 63 -2.76 11.28 -1.21
CA ALA A 63 -1.50 10.84 -1.81
C ALA A 63 -1.74 9.54 -2.60
N VAL A 64 -1.07 9.38 -3.74
CA VAL A 64 -1.12 8.16 -4.56
C VAL A 64 0.20 7.43 -4.47
N VAL A 65 0.13 6.20 -3.98
CA VAL A 65 1.24 5.26 -3.88
C VAL A 65 1.06 4.22 -4.99
N PRO A 66 1.93 4.19 -6.00
CA PRO A 66 1.84 3.22 -7.08
C PRO A 66 2.32 1.83 -6.62
N VAL A 67 1.58 0.79 -7.02
CA VAL A 67 1.93 -0.63 -6.84
C VAL A 67 1.82 -1.30 -8.20
N LYS A 68 2.83 -1.10 -9.06
CA LYS A 68 2.76 -1.49 -10.47
C LYS A 68 3.85 -2.48 -10.85
N GLY A 69 3.51 -3.44 -11.72
CA GLY A 69 4.42 -4.47 -12.22
C GLY A 69 4.61 -5.66 -11.27
N VAL A 70 5.66 -6.44 -11.47
CA VAL A 70 5.91 -7.65 -10.68
C VAL A 70 6.49 -7.30 -9.32
N ILE A 71 5.81 -7.72 -8.24
CA ILE A 71 6.14 -7.39 -6.86
C ILE A 71 7.24 -8.33 -6.34
N SER A 72 8.28 -7.76 -5.75
CA SER A 72 9.30 -8.50 -5.03
C SER A 72 9.95 -7.63 -3.95
N LYS A 73 10.73 -8.23 -3.07
CA LYS A 73 11.44 -7.53 -1.99
C LYS A 73 12.94 -7.43 -2.29
N ASN A 74 13.51 -6.25 -2.06
CA ASN A 74 14.94 -5.97 -2.29
C ASN A 74 15.37 -6.25 -3.73
N ILE A 75 14.66 -5.69 -4.69
CA ILE A 75 15.02 -5.78 -6.10
C ILE A 75 16.28 -4.96 -6.40
N SER A 76 16.93 -5.27 -7.52
CA SER A 76 18.05 -4.47 -8.00
C SER A 76 17.52 -3.23 -8.73
N GLU A 77 18.35 -2.18 -8.84
CA GLU A 77 18.04 -0.98 -9.63
C GLU A 77 17.62 -1.32 -11.06
N LEU A 78 18.27 -2.32 -11.68
CA LEU A 78 17.89 -2.79 -13.01
C LEU A 78 16.48 -3.41 -13.05
N GLU A 79 16.09 -4.17 -12.04
CA GLU A 79 14.73 -4.74 -11.94
C GLU A 79 13.69 -3.65 -11.72
N SER A 80 14.01 -2.62 -10.94
CA SER A 80 13.17 -1.43 -10.77
C SER A 80 12.98 -0.69 -12.11
N LEU A 81 14.06 -0.46 -12.85
CA LEU A 81 14.00 0.12 -14.20
C LEU A 81 13.25 -0.74 -15.22
N CYS A 82 13.17 -2.05 -15.00
CA CYS A 82 12.35 -2.97 -15.77
C CYS A 82 10.88 -3.02 -15.32
N GLY A 83 10.42 -2.05 -14.54
CA GLY A 83 9.03 -1.91 -14.14
C GLY A 83 8.60 -2.89 -13.04
N CYS A 84 9.54 -3.44 -12.25
CA CYS A 84 9.20 -4.22 -11.06
C CYS A 84 8.91 -3.30 -9.89
N CYS A 85 8.03 -3.77 -8.99
CA CYS A 85 7.66 -3.09 -7.76
C CYS A 85 8.47 -3.64 -6.58
N ASP A 86 9.28 -2.79 -5.92
CA ASP A 86 9.91 -3.17 -4.66
C ASP A 86 8.96 -2.90 -3.50
N ILE A 87 8.74 -3.92 -2.69
CA ILE A 87 7.98 -3.81 -1.44
C ILE A 87 8.58 -2.70 -0.55
N HIS A 88 9.90 -2.57 -0.53
CA HIS A 88 10.58 -1.56 0.28
C HIS A 88 10.26 -0.12 -0.18
N ASP A 89 10.25 0.13 -1.50
CA ASP A 89 9.87 1.44 -2.03
C ASP A 89 8.41 1.80 -1.66
N VAL A 90 7.50 0.82 -1.69
CA VAL A 90 6.11 1.02 -1.26
C VAL A 90 6.03 1.31 0.25
N GLU A 91 6.80 0.60 1.09
CA GLU A 91 6.89 0.84 2.53
C GLU A 91 7.40 2.26 2.84
N GLU A 92 8.42 2.75 2.11
CA GLU A 92 8.96 4.10 2.26
C GLU A 92 7.92 5.18 1.86
N MET A 93 7.22 4.99 0.73
CA MET A 93 6.16 5.90 0.29
C MET A 93 5.00 5.98 1.30
N LEU A 94 4.59 4.84 1.86
CA LEU A 94 3.58 4.81 2.93
C LEU A 94 4.04 5.57 4.17
N GLU A 95 5.29 5.36 4.59
CA GLU A 95 5.86 6.05 5.75
C GLU A 95 5.94 7.57 5.53
N GLU A 96 6.29 8.01 4.33
CA GLU A 96 6.29 9.42 3.97
C GLU A 96 4.89 10.03 4.04
N CYS A 97 3.86 9.32 3.54
CA CYS A 97 2.47 9.76 3.65
C CYS A 97 2.00 9.82 5.11
N GLU A 98 2.37 8.83 5.94
CA GLU A 98 1.95 8.75 7.34
C GLU A 98 2.53 9.90 8.18
N ARG A 99 3.75 10.37 7.87
CA ARG A 99 4.39 11.51 8.52
C ARG A 99 3.85 12.87 8.08
N ASP A 100 3.24 12.94 6.91
CA ASP A 100 2.75 14.21 6.34
C ASP A 100 1.36 14.56 6.90
N PRO A 101 1.22 15.60 7.76
CA PRO A 101 -0.06 15.95 8.36
C PRO A 101 -1.08 16.46 7.34
N SER A 102 -0.65 16.92 6.16
CA SER A 102 -1.55 17.39 5.10
C SER A 102 -2.26 16.26 4.36
N ILE A 103 -1.75 15.02 4.48
CA ILE A 103 -2.34 13.83 3.85
C ILE A 103 -3.25 13.13 4.86
N THR A 104 -4.50 12.93 4.53
CA THR A 104 -5.48 12.18 5.34
C THR A 104 -5.81 10.82 4.73
N THR A 105 -5.69 10.69 3.42
CA THR A 105 -6.05 9.48 2.67
C THR A 105 -4.96 9.09 1.69
N ILE A 106 -4.57 7.83 1.71
CA ILE A 106 -3.59 7.23 0.81
C ILE A 106 -4.34 6.36 -0.19
N ILE A 107 -4.06 6.54 -1.49
CA ILE A 107 -4.63 5.73 -2.56
C ILE A 107 -3.53 4.83 -3.11
N LEU A 108 -3.72 3.51 -3.02
CA LEU A 108 -2.86 2.53 -3.69
C LEU A 108 -3.34 2.38 -5.13
N ASP A 109 -2.59 2.89 -6.09
CA ASP A 109 -2.87 2.71 -7.52
C ASP A 109 -2.19 1.43 -8.00
N ILE A 110 -3.01 0.37 -8.14
CA ILE A 110 -2.53 -1.00 -8.37
C ILE A 110 -2.69 -1.38 -9.84
N ASP A 111 -1.57 -1.77 -10.45
CA ASP A 111 -1.50 -2.38 -11.77
C ASP A 111 -0.45 -3.49 -11.75
N SER A 112 -0.83 -4.66 -11.19
CA SER A 112 0.12 -5.72 -10.90
C SER A 112 -0.52 -7.11 -10.95
N CYS A 113 0.18 -8.01 -11.63
CA CYS A 113 -0.16 -9.44 -11.70
C CYS A 113 0.24 -10.22 -10.43
N GLY A 114 0.87 -9.56 -9.45
CA GLY A 114 1.46 -10.18 -8.27
C GLY A 114 2.97 -10.33 -8.33
N GLY A 115 3.53 -11.31 -7.61
CA GLY A 115 4.98 -11.47 -7.52
C GLY A 115 5.43 -12.59 -6.60
N THR A 116 6.48 -12.34 -5.80
CA THR A 116 6.98 -13.29 -4.80
C THR A 116 6.18 -13.18 -3.49
N SER A 117 6.20 -14.25 -2.67
CA SER A 117 5.48 -14.26 -1.39
C SER A 117 6.19 -13.48 -0.29
N VAL A 118 7.51 -13.30 -0.41
CA VAL A 118 8.36 -12.72 0.66
C VAL A 118 8.08 -11.23 0.82
N GLY A 119 7.71 -10.81 2.02
CA GLY A 119 7.42 -9.42 2.39
C GLY A 119 5.98 -8.98 2.13
N VAL A 120 5.19 -9.78 1.40
CA VAL A 120 3.79 -9.45 1.09
C VAL A 120 2.89 -9.44 2.34
N PRO A 121 2.95 -10.45 3.23
CA PRO A 121 2.14 -10.42 4.46
C PRO A 121 2.46 -9.23 5.36
N GLU A 122 3.73 -8.84 5.47
CA GLU A 122 4.19 -7.73 6.29
C GLU A 122 3.67 -6.39 5.73
N LEU A 123 3.82 -6.16 4.42
CA LEU A 123 3.28 -4.95 3.78
C LEU A 123 1.75 -4.90 3.86
N ALA A 124 1.08 -6.02 3.61
CA ALA A 124 -0.36 -6.14 3.74
C ALA A 124 -0.85 -5.78 5.16
N ASN A 125 -0.17 -6.30 6.18
CA ASN A 125 -0.46 -5.98 7.58
C ASN A 125 -0.18 -4.50 7.91
N ARG A 126 0.87 -3.91 7.36
CA ARG A 126 1.15 -2.48 7.51
C ARG A 126 0.01 -1.63 6.95
N ILE A 127 -0.48 -1.93 5.74
CA ILE A 127 -1.59 -1.22 5.11
C ILE A 127 -2.85 -1.31 5.96
N LYS A 128 -3.18 -2.52 6.45
CA LYS A 128 -4.33 -2.74 7.33
C LYS A 128 -4.29 -1.90 8.60
N ASN A 129 -3.10 -1.70 9.16
CA ASN A 129 -2.88 -0.97 10.42
C ASN A 129 -2.33 0.44 10.21
N SER A 130 -2.43 0.99 9.00
CA SER A 130 -2.00 2.37 8.72
C SER A 130 -2.74 3.37 9.59
N SER A 131 -2.04 4.40 10.05
CA SER A 131 -2.62 5.52 10.81
C SER A 131 -3.50 6.42 9.95
N LYS A 132 -3.41 6.30 8.63
CA LYS A 132 -4.20 7.04 7.64
C LYS A 132 -5.21 6.12 6.97
N LYS A 133 -6.29 6.69 6.44
CA LYS A 133 -7.22 5.93 5.61
C LYS A 133 -6.49 5.47 4.35
N VAL A 134 -6.54 4.17 4.06
CA VAL A 134 -6.00 3.60 2.82
C VAL A 134 -7.13 3.09 1.94
N ILE A 135 -7.08 3.45 0.66
CA ILE A 135 -8.03 3.03 -0.39
C ILE A 135 -7.21 2.40 -1.51
N SER A 136 -7.65 1.25 -2.01
CA SER A 136 -7.05 0.62 -3.19
C SER A 136 -7.86 0.91 -4.43
N PHE A 137 -7.18 1.09 -5.55
CA PHE A 137 -7.79 1.25 -6.88
C PHE A 137 -7.05 0.43 -7.92
N THR A 138 -7.79 -0.14 -8.86
CA THR A 138 -7.23 -0.74 -10.07
C THR A 138 -8.08 -0.46 -11.29
N SER A 139 -7.44 -0.05 -12.37
CA SER A 139 -8.07 0.09 -13.71
C SER A 139 -7.65 -1.04 -14.67
N ASN A 140 -6.61 -1.79 -14.34
CA ASN A 140 -6.07 -2.87 -15.17
C ASN A 140 -6.08 -4.21 -14.42
N GLU A 141 -5.10 -4.46 -13.55
CA GLU A 141 -5.06 -5.70 -12.79
C GLU A 141 -4.57 -5.53 -11.36
N ALA A 142 -5.20 -6.26 -10.43
CA ALA A 142 -4.74 -6.43 -9.06
C ALA A 142 -4.90 -7.92 -8.71
N CYS A 143 -3.85 -8.69 -8.97
CA CYS A 143 -3.88 -10.13 -8.86
C CYS A 143 -2.85 -10.68 -7.87
N SER A 144 -3.20 -11.77 -7.20
CA SER A 144 -2.30 -12.55 -6.35
C SER A 144 -1.64 -11.69 -5.26
N ALA A 145 -0.31 -11.53 -5.19
CA ALA A 145 0.35 -10.67 -4.20
C ALA A 145 -0.22 -9.24 -4.19
N ALA A 146 -0.50 -8.67 -5.37
CA ALA A 146 -1.08 -7.33 -5.49
C ALA A 146 -2.51 -7.27 -4.91
N TYR A 147 -3.30 -8.33 -5.11
CA TYR A 147 -4.61 -8.43 -4.48
C TYR A 147 -4.50 -8.61 -2.97
N TRP A 148 -3.55 -9.42 -2.48
CA TRP A 148 -3.31 -9.54 -1.03
C TRP A 148 -3.06 -8.17 -0.40
N ILE A 149 -2.11 -7.41 -0.95
CA ILE A 149 -1.77 -6.05 -0.52
C ILE A 149 -2.99 -5.14 -0.59
N GLY A 150 -3.63 -5.04 -1.77
CA GLY A 150 -4.76 -4.16 -2.01
C GLY A 150 -6.00 -4.51 -1.19
N SER A 151 -6.22 -5.79 -0.90
CA SER A 151 -7.35 -6.26 -0.11
C SER A 151 -7.34 -5.78 1.34
N GLN A 152 -6.19 -5.33 1.85
CA GLN A 152 -6.06 -4.84 3.22
C GLN A 152 -6.43 -3.38 3.40
N ALA A 153 -6.64 -2.63 2.32
CA ALA A 153 -7.19 -1.28 2.37
C ALA A 153 -8.65 -1.28 2.85
N SER A 154 -9.09 -0.20 3.48
CA SER A 154 -10.46 -0.06 3.99
C SER A 154 -11.52 -0.15 2.87
N GLU A 155 -11.21 0.43 1.72
CA GLU A 155 -12.05 0.38 0.52
C GLU A 155 -11.17 -0.06 -0.67
N PHE A 156 -11.75 -0.83 -1.59
CA PHE A 156 -11.09 -1.24 -2.83
C PHE A 156 -12.02 -0.99 -4.02
N TYR A 157 -11.60 -0.14 -4.92
CA TYR A 157 -12.34 0.19 -6.14
C TYR A 157 -11.68 -0.39 -7.37
N ALA A 158 -12.48 -0.80 -8.32
CA ALA A 158 -12.02 -1.39 -9.58
C ALA A 158 -12.83 -0.87 -10.75
N THR A 159 -12.23 -0.80 -11.95
CA THR A 159 -13.04 -0.60 -13.16
C THR A 159 -13.76 -1.90 -13.55
N PRO A 160 -14.91 -1.83 -14.21
CA PRO A 160 -15.69 -3.04 -14.57
C PRO A 160 -14.90 -4.08 -15.38
N SER A 161 -13.96 -3.63 -16.21
CA SER A 161 -13.13 -4.49 -17.08
C SER A 161 -11.79 -4.90 -16.49
N SER A 162 -11.39 -4.35 -15.36
CA SER A 162 -10.15 -4.73 -14.67
C SER A 162 -10.17 -6.21 -14.25
N THR A 163 -9.02 -6.73 -13.89
CA THR A 163 -8.88 -8.11 -13.40
C THR A 163 -8.47 -8.10 -11.93
N VAL A 164 -9.19 -8.84 -11.07
CA VAL A 164 -8.92 -8.93 -9.64
C VAL A 164 -8.95 -10.38 -9.15
N GLY A 165 -8.30 -10.66 -8.03
CA GLY A 165 -8.31 -11.99 -7.41
C GLY A 165 -7.02 -12.76 -7.60
N SER A 166 -7.04 -13.93 -8.26
CA SER A 166 -5.89 -14.85 -8.31
C SER A 166 -5.37 -15.19 -6.91
N ILE A 167 -6.30 -15.43 -5.96
CA ILE A 167 -5.98 -15.75 -4.57
C ILE A 167 -5.50 -17.21 -4.53
N GLY A 168 -4.19 -17.38 -4.64
CA GLY A 168 -3.57 -18.69 -4.71
C GLY A 168 -2.05 -18.59 -4.71
N VAL A 169 -1.39 -19.73 -4.44
CA VAL A 169 0.06 -19.85 -4.34
C VAL A 169 0.51 -21.08 -5.13
N TYR A 170 1.64 -21.00 -5.79
CA TYR A 170 2.20 -22.16 -6.47
C TYR A 170 3.72 -22.18 -6.44
N ILE A 171 4.29 -23.35 -6.59
CA ILE A 171 5.71 -23.60 -6.88
C ILE A 171 5.80 -24.35 -8.20
N CYS A 172 6.53 -23.82 -9.16
CA CYS A 172 6.81 -24.52 -10.41
C CYS A 172 8.14 -25.26 -10.32
N TYR A 173 8.10 -26.59 -10.44
CA TYR A 173 9.28 -27.45 -10.46
C TYR A 173 9.33 -28.22 -11.79
N ASN A 174 10.41 -28.01 -12.56
CA ASN A 174 10.66 -28.71 -13.79
C ASN A 174 11.61 -29.91 -13.53
N ASP A 175 11.10 -31.13 -13.61
CA ASP A 175 11.93 -32.34 -13.53
C ASP A 175 12.60 -32.60 -14.88
N ILE A 176 13.86 -32.25 -14.96
CA ILE A 176 14.71 -32.47 -16.15
C ILE A 176 15.70 -33.61 -15.95
N SER A 177 15.50 -34.49 -14.96
CA SER A 177 16.41 -35.62 -14.65
C SER A 177 16.62 -36.53 -15.85
N LYS A 178 15.55 -36.82 -16.61
CA LYS A 178 15.63 -37.67 -17.82
C LYS A 178 16.43 -37.00 -18.95
N MET A 179 16.35 -35.68 -19.08
CA MET A 179 17.18 -34.94 -20.06
C MET A 179 18.67 -35.07 -19.72
N PHE A 180 19.03 -34.92 -18.45
CA PHE A 180 20.40 -35.14 -17.97
C PHE A 180 20.90 -36.55 -18.22
N GLU A 181 20.06 -37.56 -17.96
CA GLU A 181 20.40 -38.95 -18.22
C GLU A 181 20.68 -39.22 -19.72
N MET A 182 19.88 -38.62 -20.61
CA MET A 182 20.07 -38.72 -22.07
C MET A 182 21.38 -38.07 -22.54
N GLU A 183 21.87 -37.05 -21.86
CA GLU A 183 23.14 -36.38 -22.08
C GLU A 183 24.32 -37.08 -21.38
N GLY A 184 24.06 -38.21 -20.72
CA GLY A 184 25.08 -38.98 -19.99
C GLY A 184 25.50 -38.34 -18.64
N VAL A 185 24.71 -37.38 -18.14
CA VAL A 185 24.96 -36.70 -16.87
C VAL A 185 24.06 -37.28 -15.79
N LYS A 186 24.64 -37.68 -14.67
CA LYS A 186 23.90 -38.11 -13.46
C LYS A 186 24.14 -37.11 -12.34
N ALA A 187 23.09 -36.43 -11.91
CA ALA A 187 23.12 -35.57 -10.73
C ALA A 187 23.06 -36.45 -9.46
N ASP A 188 24.04 -36.33 -8.58
CA ASP A 188 24.06 -36.98 -7.29
C ASP A 188 24.16 -35.94 -6.17
N VAL A 189 23.28 -36.03 -5.16
CA VAL A 189 23.19 -35.04 -4.07
C VAL A 189 23.67 -35.69 -2.76
N ILE A 190 24.88 -35.38 -2.36
CA ILE A 190 25.40 -35.73 -1.05
C ILE A 190 24.91 -34.68 -0.04
N ARG A 191 24.08 -35.09 0.92
CA ARG A 191 23.38 -34.15 1.82
C ARG A 191 23.41 -34.60 3.29
N ALA A 192 23.44 -33.60 4.16
CA ALA A 192 23.05 -33.71 5.56
C ALA A 192 21.73 -32.95 5.76
N GLY A 193 20.75 -33.62 6.33
CA GLY A 193 19.37 -33.13 6.42
C GLY A 193 18.49 -33.65 5.28
N LYS A 194 17.36 -34.27 5.64
CA LYS A 194 16.46 -35.02 4.75
C LYS A 194 16.00 -34.22 3.53
N PHE A 195 15.71 -32.93 3.71
CA PHE A 195 15.15 -32.06 2.69
C PHE A 195 16.18 -31.14 2.00
N LYS A 196 17.41 -31.15 2.46
CA LYS A 196 18.45 -30.30 1.88
C LYS A 196 18.71 -30.71 0.44
N GLY A 197 18.63 -29.73 -0.48
CA GLY A 197 18.82 -29.96 -1.91
C GLY A 197 17.56 -30.49 -2.64
N ALA A 198 16.37 -30.39 -2.06
CA ALA A 198 15.14 -30.59 -2.80
C ALA A 198 15.05 -29.61 -3.97
N GLY A 199 14.69 -30.10 -5.17
CA GLY A 199 14.57 -29.27 -6.37
C GLY A 199 15.90 -28.90 -7.06
N ILE A 200 17.02 -29.51 -6.69
CA ILE A 200 18.28 -29.34 -7.46
C ILE A 200 18.07 -29.84 -8.89
N GLN A 201 18.48 -29.02 -9.84
CA GLN A 201 18.35 -29.30 -11.27
C GLN A 201 19.00 -30.65 -11.65
N GLY A 202 18.31 -31.46 -12.41
CA GLY A 202 18.73 -32.78 -12.78
C GLY A 202 18.38 -33.90 -11.77
N THR A 203 17.67 -33.58 -10.69
CA THR A 203 17.13 -34.56 -9.74
C THR A 203 15.60 -34.52 -9.74
N SER A 204 14.97 -35.66 -9.45
CA SER A 204 13.52 -35.73 -9.21
C SER A 204 13.21 -35.48 -7.73
N LEU A 205 12.03 -34.92 -7.44
CA LEU A 205 11.52 -34.81 -6.08
C LEU A 205 11.02 -36.18 -5.58
N ASP A 206 11.46 -36.61 -4.41
CA ASP A 206 10.80 -37.69 -3.71
C ASP A 206 9.47 -37.23 -3.06
N ASP A 207 8.64 -38.19 -2.62
CA ASP A 207 7.31 -37.91 -2.06
C ASP A 207 7.37 -37.02 -0.82
N ASN A 208 8.40 -37.17 0.03
CA ASN A 208 8.54 -36.31 1.21
C ASN A 208 8.94 -34.88 0.85
N GLN A 209 9.82 -34.72 -0.15
CA GLN A 209 10.20 -33.40 -0.65
C GLN A 209 9.02 -32.70 -1.31
N ARG A 210 8.25 -33.43 -2.12
CA ARG A 210 7.00 -32.94 -2.73
C ARG A 210 5.99 -32.51 -1.67
N LYS A 211 5.81 -33.36 -0.63
CA LYS A 211 4.91 -33.03 0.46
C LYS A 211 5.37 -31.77 1.21
N MET A 212 6.64 -31.62 1.51
CA MET A 212 7.19 -30.44 2.17
C MET A 212 6.87 -29.14 1.38
N LEU A 213 7.08 -29.15 0.05
CA LEU A 213 6.76 -28.00 -0.81
C LEU A 213 5.25 -27.76 -0.89
N GLN A 214 4.44 -28.83 -0.90
CA GLN A 214 2.99 -28.71 -0.89
C GLN A 214 2.47 -28.11 0.43
N ASP A 215 3.02 -28.54 1.56
CA ASP A 215 2.65 -28.00 2.88
C ASP A 215 3.00 -26.48 2.95
N GLU A 216 4.17 -26.07 2.45
CA GLU A 216 4.57 -24.64 2.37
C GLU A 216 3.58 -23.80 1.52
N VAL A 217 3.15 -24.32 0.36
CA VAL A 217 2.15 -23.65 -0.51
C VAL A 217 0.80 -23.54 0.18
N LEU A 218 0.38 -24.60 0.89
CA LEU A 218 -0.90 -24.59 1.61
C LEU A 218 -0.90 -23.63 2.79
N ASP A 219 0.18 -23.55 3.54
CA ASP A 219 0.30 -22.63 4.68
C ASP A 219 0.20 -21.17 4.20
N ILE A 220 0.93 -20.80 3.14
CA ILE A 220 0.86 -19.43 2.58
C ILE A 220 -0.53 -19.12 2.00
N HIS A 221 -1.17 -20.11 1.36
CA HIS A 221 -2.52 -19.93 0.81
C HIS A 221 -3.56 -19.71 1.92
N GLU A 222 -3.44 -20.43 3.02
CA GLU A 222 -4.32 -20.24 4.18
C GLU A 222 -4.11 -18.87 4.81
N ASP A 223 -2.86 -18.41 4.96
CA ASP A 223 -2.54 -17.07 5.44
C ASP A 223 -3.15 -15.99 4.52
N PHE A 224 -3.05 -16.18 3.20
CA PHE A 224 -3.66 -15.27 2.23
C PHE A 224 -5.17 -15.20 2.39
N LYS A 225 -5.86 -16.34 2.45
CA LYS A 225 -7.31 -16.39 2.65
C LYS A 225 -7.73 -15.71 3.96
N ASN A 226 -7.00 -15.97 5.03
CA ASN A 226 -7.27 -15.37 6.34
C ASN A 226 -7.08 -13.85 6.31
N ALA A 227 -6.03 -13.36 5.65
CA ALA A 227 -5.80 -11.94 5.47
C ALA A 227 -6.97 -11.28 4.71
N VAL A 228 -7.40 -11.85 3.58
CA VAL A 228 -8.55 -11.34 2.82
C VAL A 228 -9.81 -11.31 3.66
N LYS A 229 -10.16 -12.41 4.32
CA LYS A 229 -11.37 -12.51 5.17
C LYS A 229 -11.35 -11.54 6.36
N SER A 230 -10.16 -11.18 6.83
CA SER A 230 -10.03 -10.25 7.97
C SER A 230 -10.49 -8.82 7.69
N VAL A 231 -10.59 -8.45 6.41
CA VAL A 231 -11.08 -7.14 5.94
C VAL A 231 -12.34 -7.30 5.09
N ARG A 232 -12.40 -8.36 4.27
CA ARG A 232 -13.48 -8.67 3.33
C ARG A 232 -14.19 -9.93 3.76
N SER A 233 -14.92 -9.84 4.87
CA SER A 233 -15.53 -10.98 5.58
C SER A 233 -16.58 -11.75 4.77
N PHE A 234 -17.13 -11.17 3.71
CA PHE A 234 -18.16 -11.78 2.87
C PHE A 234 -17.61 -12.63 1.72
N VAL A 235 -16.28 -12.62 1.49
CA VAL A 235 -15.66 -13.41 0.43
C VAL A 235 -15.72 -14.90 0.77
N GLU A 236 -16.33 -15.68 -0.11
CA GLU A 236 -16.43 -17.13 0.04
C GLU A 236 -15.12 -17.83 -0.33
N ASP A 237 -14.81 -18.96 0.32
CA ASP A 237 -13.62 -19.78 0.02
C ASP A 237 -13.57 -20.22 -1.44
N ALA A 238 -14.71 -20.51 -2.04
CA ALA A 238 -14.83 -20.88 -3.44
C ALA A 238 -14.32 -19.80 -4.42
N SER A 239 -14.24 -18.54 -3.99
CA SER A 239 -13.69 -17.43 -4.76
C SER A 239 -12.19 -17.24 -4.54
N MET A 240 -11.55 -18.05 -3.69
CA MET A 240 -10.15 -17.94 -3.28
C MET A 240 -9.32 -19.19 -3.64
N GLU A 241 -9.57 -19.77 -4.80
CA GLU A 241 -8.89 -20.98 -5.31
C GLU A 241 -8.01 -20.67 -6.55
N GLY A 242 -7.47 -19.45 -6.64
CA GLY A 242 -6.54 -19.03 -7.69
C GLY A 242 -7.18 -18.45 -8.96
N GLN A 243 -8.52 -18.40 -9.05
CA GLN A 243 -9.20 -17.82 -10.21
C GLN A 243 -9.16 -16.30 -10.22
N CYS A 244 -9.24 -15.74 -11.44
CA CYS A 244 -9.37 -14.31 -11.68
C CYS A 244 -10.81 -13.94 -12.02
N PHE A 245 -11.18 -12.72 -11.64
CA PHE A 245 -12.49 -12.15 -11.90
C PHE A 245 -12.36 -10.83 -12.65
N SER A 246 -13.29 -10.52 -13.56
CA SER A 246 -13.43 -9.12 -13.98
C SER A 246 -13.85 -8.26 -12.80
N GLY A 247 -13.53 -6.96 -12.81
CA GLY A 247 -13.90 -6.05 -11.72
C GLY A 247 -15.38 -6.15 -11.35
N LYS A 248 -16.27 -6.27 -12.38
CA LYS A 248 -17.70 -6.48 -12.16
C LYS A 248 -18.00 -7.75 -11.35
N ARG A 249 -17.43 -8.89 -11.75
CA ARG A 249 -17.61 -10.16 -11.03
C ARG A 249 -16.89 -10.17 -9.67
N GLY A 250 -15.79 -9.43 -9.57
CA GLY A 250 -15.08 -9.23 -8.31
C GLY A 250 -15.93 -8.48 -7.29
N ALA A 251 -16.70 -7.46 -7.74
CA ALA A 251 -17.66 -6.77 -6.89
C ALA A 251 -18.81 -7.69 -6.43
N GLU A 252 -19.35 -8.49 -7.34
CA GLU A 252 -20.37 -9.49 -7.02
C GLU A 252 -19.88 -10.55 -6.02
N ALA A 253 -18.58 -10.90 -6.07
CA ALA A 253 -17.95 -11.86 -5.16
C ALA A 253 -17.43 -11.21 -3.84
N GLY A 254 -17.59 -9.91 -3.65
CA GLY A 254 -17.12 -9.19 -2.47
C GLY A 254 -15.61 -8.92 -2.44
N LEU A 255 -14.90 -9.18 -3.55
CA LEU A 255 -13.45 -8.96 -3.66
C LEU A 255 -13.09 -7.47 -3.72
N VAL A 256 -13.97 -6.62 -4.22
CA VAL A 256 -13.83 -5.17 -4.23
C VAL A 256 -15.06 -4.51 -3.63
N THR A 257 -14.88 -3.32 -3.06
CA THR A 257 -15.93 -2.57 -2.38
C THR A 257 -16.92 -1.97 -3.37
N GLY A 258 -16.42 -1.52 -4.54
CA GLY A 258 -17.24 -0.85 -5.53
C GLY A 258 -16.57 -0.75 -6.90
N LEU A 259 -17.36 -0.28 -7.87
CA LEU A 259 -16.92 -0.05 -9.24
C LEU A 259 -16.92 1.45 -9.54
N VAL A 260 -15.91 1.88 -10.28
CA VAL A 260 -15.79 3.23 -10.87
C VAL A 260 -15.34 3.10 -12.32
N ASN A 261 -15.62 4.10 -13.16
CA ASN A 261 -15.23 4.04 -14.58
C ASN A 261 -13.76 4.41 -14.83
N GLY A 262 -13.10 5.01 -13.84
CA GLY A 262 -11.70 5.42 -13.91
C GLY A 262 -11.22 6.09 -12.63
N PHE A 263 -9.96 6.49 -12.63
CA PHE A 263 -9.33 7.16 -11.49
C PHE A 263 -9.97 8.53 -11.21
N ASP A 264 -10.33 9.27 -12.26
CA ASP A 264 -10.95 10.60 -12.12
C ASP A 264 -12.29 10.51 -11.38
N GLU A 265 -13.16 9.53 -11.75
CA GLU A 265 -14.44 9.31 -11.05
C GLU A 265 -14.22 8.91 -9.58
N LEU A 266 -13.19 8.11 -9.30
CA LEU A 266 -12.82 7.80 -7.92
C LEU A 266 -12.46 9.09 -7.16
N MET A 267 -11.60 9.93 -7.72
CA MET A 267 -11.17 11.18 -7.10
C MET A 267 -12.34 12.11 -6.86
N GLU A 268 -13.21 12.33 -7.85
CA GLU A 268 -14.42 13.14 -7.69
C GLU A 268 -15.32 12.63 -6.54
N SER A 269 -15.44 11.29 -6.41
CA SER A 269 -16.23 10.69 -5.34
C SER A 269 -15.59 10.86 -3.97
N LEU A 270 -14.26 10.85 -3.89
CA LEU A 270 -13.51 11.06 -2.65
C LEU A 270 -13.52 12.52 -2.22
N ASP A 271 -13.31 13.45 -3.14
CA ASP A 271 -13.42 14.90 -2.88
C ASP A 271 -14.80 15.25 -2.30
N LYS A 272 -15.86 14.69 -2.89
CA LYS A 272 -17.22 14.89 -2.38
C LYS A 272 -17.40 14.33 -0.95
N LYS A 273 -16.88 13.14 -0.67
CA LYS A 273 -16.93 12.56 0.69
C LYS A 273 -16.16 13.41 1.70
N VAL A 274 -15.01 13.97 1.32
CA VAL A 274 -14.24 14.87 2.18
C VAL A 274 -15.01 16.15 2.45
N ALA A 275 -15.62 16.77 1.44
CA ALA A 275 -16.45 17.97 1.61
C ALA A 275 -17.65 17.70 2.53
N GLU A 276 -18.39 16.61 2.32
CA GLU A 276 -19.51 16.20 3.16
C GLU A 276 -19.08 15.94 4.63
N GLN A 277 -17.87 15.39 4.83
CA GLN A 277 -17.33 15.16 6.17
C GLN A 277 -16.98 16.48 6.86
N MET A 278 -16.35 17.41 6.16
CA MET A 278 -16.02 18.75 6.69
C MET A 278 -17.28 19.52 7.11
N GLU A 279 -18.32 19.51 6.27
CA GLU A 279 -19.62 20.12 6.60
C GLU A 279 -20.26 19.50 7.84
N ALA A 280 -20.18 18.15 7.98
CA ALA A 280 -20.72 17.45 9.14
C ALA A 280 -19.94 17.74 10.43
N ASP A 281 -18.61 17.88 10.34
CA ASP A 281 -17.75 18.22 11.47
C ASP A 281 -18.01 19.67 11.93
N GLU A 282 -18.14 20.63 10.99
CA GLU A 282 -18.50 22.03 11.29
C GLU A 282 -19.88 22.12 11.99
N GLU A 283 -20.91 21.41 11.48
CA GLU A 283 -22.21 21.38 12.13
C GLU A 283 -22.17 20.76 13.54
N ASN A 284 -21.28 19.80 13.78
CA ASN A 284 -21.15 19.17 15.09
C ASN A 284 -20.45 20.09 16.09
N ASP A 285 -19.41 20.80 15.65
CA ASP A 285 -18.71 21.80 16.47
C ASP A 285 -19.64 22.95 16.86
N GLU A 286 -20.44 23.45 15.90
CA GLU A 286 -21.46 24.47 16.20
C GLU A 286 -22.53 23.98 17.20
N ARG A 287 -22.89 22.69 17.17
CA ARG A 287 -23.82 22.11 18.14
C ARG A 287 -23.19 21.99 19.52
N HIS A 288 -21.91 21.63 19.61
CA HIS A 288 -21.17 21.58 20.87
C HIS A 288 -21.05 22.96 21.50
N GLU A 289 -20.64 23.98 20.71
CA GLU A 289 -20.56 25.35 21.22
C GLU A 289 -21.93 25.88 21.70
N LYS A 290 -23.01 25.54 21.00
CA LYS A 290 -24.38 25.92 21.42
C LYS A 290 -24.82 25.18 22.70
N SER A 291 -24.39 23.92 22.91
CA SER A 291 -24.73 23.16 24.13
C SER A 291 -23.96 23.67 25.35
N GLU A 292 -22.68 24.02 25.19
CA GLU A 292 -21.86 24.60 26.25
C GLU A 292 -22.41 25.97 26.72
N MET A 293 -22.89 26.80 25.72
CA MET A 293 -23.54 28.07 26.08
C MET A 293 -24.88 27.92 26.81
N ILE A 294 -25.57 26.80 26.67
CA ILE A 294 -26.84 26.52 27.38
C ILE A 294 -26.55 26.04 28.81
N ASP A 295 -25.52 25.18 28.99
CA ASP A 295 -25.16 24.68 30.34
C ASP A 295 -24.58 25.78 31.23
N ASP A 296 -23.90 26.80 30.68
CA ASP A 296 -23.45 27.98 31.44
C ASP A 296 -24.62 28.90 31.90
N CYS A 297 -25.77 28.83 31.21
CA CYS A 297 -26.94 29.64 31.59
C CYS A 297 -27.77 29.03 32.74
N ASP A 298 -27.70 27.69 32.95
CA ASP A 298 -28.49 27.02 34.01
C ASP A 298 -27.74 26.90 35.35
N SER A 299 -26.49 27.42 35.45
CA SER A 299 -25.70 27.38 36.70
C SER A 299 -25.70 28.67 37.53
N GLU A 300 -26.54 29.66 37.20
CA GLU A 300 -26.80 30.77 38.10
C GLU A 300 -27.81 30.33 39.18
N GLU A 301 -27.37 29.60 40.23
CA GLU A 301 -28.10 29.47 41.46
C GLU A 301 -28.21 30.88 42.12
N GLU A 302 -29.44 31.27 42.40
CA GLU A 302 -29.77 32.50 43.15
C GLU A 302 -29.30 32.35 44.59
N ASP A 303 -28.09 32.87 44.92
CA ASP A 303 -27.72 33.15 46.30
C ASP A 303 -28.50 34.37 46.81
N GLU A 304 -29.57 34.17 47.53
CA GLU A 304 -30.27 35.22 48.30
C GLU A 304 -29.45 35.58 49.55
N ASP A 305 -28.69 36.67 49.47
CA ASP A 305 -28.09 37.27 50.66
C ASP A 305 -29.12 38.07 51.44
N GLU A 306 -29.05 37.97 52.79
CA GLU A 306 -29.93 38.51 53.84
C GLU A 306 -30.05 40.07 53.84
N TYR A 307 -29.59 40.76 52.83
CA TYR A 307 -29.69 42.24 52.65
C TYR A 307 -30.02 42.64 51.22
N GLY A 308 -31.20 42.46 50.78
CA GLY A 308 -31.91 42.87 49.58
C GLY A 308 -31.33 44.00 48.69
N ILE A 309 -30.11 43.86 48.16
CA ILE A 309 -29.54 44.77 47.17
C ILE A 309 -29.20 44.00 45.89
N LYS A 310 -30.07 44.12 44.86
CA LYS A 310 -29.81 43.61 43.49
C LYS A 310 -28.63 44.34 42.86
N LYS A 311 -27.51 43.68 42.63
CA LYS A 311 -26.44 44.12 41.71
C LYS A 311 -26.65 43.50 40.33
N MET A 312 -27.12 44.30 39.39
CA MET A 312 -27.06 43.97 37.97
C MET A 312 -25.59 44.03 37.53
N ALA A 313 -24.97 42.92 37.23
CA ALA A 313 -23.69 42.86 36.51
C ALA A 313 -23.97 42.80 35.00
N SER A 314 -23.58 43.85 34.32
CA SER A 314 -23.72 43.99 32.87
C SER A 314 -22.76 43.05 32.11
N GLY A 315 -23.32 42.10 31.37
CA GLY A 315 -22.58 41.37 30.35
C GLY A 315 -22.04 42.23 29.25
N ARG A 316 -20.75 42.45 29.24
CA ARG A 316 -19.94 42.86 28.07
C ARG A 316 -18.48 42.78 28.46
N ALA A 317 -17.83 41.68 28.10
CA ALA A 317 -16.42 41.58 27.72
C ALA A 317 -16.01 40.08 27.74
N LEU A 318 -16.03 39.43 26.62
CA LEU A 318 -15.18 38.26 26.32
C LEU A 318 -15.38 37.81 24.85
N ALA A 319 -15.43 38.80 23.94
CA ALA A 319 -15.33 38.56 22.49
C ALA A 319 -14.02 39.17 21.97
N GLY A 320 -12.88 38.87 22.60
CA GLY A 320 -11.63 39.56 22.25
C GLY A 320 -10.35 38.78 22.43
N ILE A 321 -10.40 37.48 22.76
CA ILE A 321 -9.16 36.73 23.05
C ILE A 321 -8.82 35.64 22.01
N ALA A 322 -9.73 35.25 21.14
CA ALA A 322 -9.46 34.21 20.13
C ALA A 322 -8.77 34.70 18.83
N SER A 323 -8.49 36.00 18.68
CA SER A 323 -7.82 36.56 17.48
C SER A 323 -6.38 37.02 17.68
N ALA A 324 -5.78 36.80 18.85
CA ALA A 324 -4.45 37.31 19.21
C ALA A 324 -3.32 36.27 19.24
N VAL A 325 -3.58 35.02 18.87
CA VAL A 325 -2.54 33.94 18.91
C VAL A 325 -1.94 33.64 17.53
N LEU A 326 -2.42 34.24 16.45
CA LEU A 326 -1.97 33.92 15.08
C LEU A 326 -1.23 35.07 14.39
N LYS A 327 -0.46 35.93 15.12
CA LYS A 327 0.59 36.78 14.52
C LYS A 327 1.57 37.19 15.63
N ARG A 328 2.45 36.31 16.05
CA ARG A 328 3.71 36.74 16.63
C ARG A 328 4.69 36.97 15.49
N ASP A 329 5.06 38.22 15.31
CA ASP A 329 6.15 38.63 14.44
C ASP A 329 7.42 38.57 15.27
N TYR A 330 8.28 37.59 15.03
CA TYR A 330 9.54 37.38 15.78
C TYR A 330 10.66 38.34 15.38
N SER A 331 10.39 39.38 14.59
CA SER A 331 11.36 40.35 14.12
C SER A 331 11.42 41.66 14.95
N ASP A 332 10.75 41.76 16.11
CA ASP A 332 10.74 42.99 16.91
C ASP A 332 11.77 42.88 18.07
N PRO A 333 12.90 43.67 18.01
CA PRO A 333 13.92 43.67 19.04
C PRO A 333 13.45 44.21 20.40
N GLU A 334 12.27 44.76 20.55
CA GLU A 334 11.70 45.26 21.81
C GLU A 334 10.78 44.23 22.50
N ASP A 335 10.60 43.02 21.90
CA ASP A 335 9.88 41.92 22.54
C ASP A 335 10.74 41.31 23.67
N PRO A 336 10.22 41.20 24.89
CA PRO A 336 11.01 40.64 26.02
C PRO A 336 11.37 39.16 25.85
N ASP A 337 10.80 38.44 24.87
CA ASP A 337 11.10 37.05 24.55
C ASP A 337 11.92 36.91 23.24
N TYR A 338 12.52 38.01 22.72
CA TYR A 338 13.34 38.01 21.50
C TYR A 338 14.66 37.28 21.74
N ASP A 339 14.94 36.25 20.94
CA ASP A 339 16.21 35.53 20.92
C ASP A 339 16.97 35.84 19.61
N PRO A 340 18.10 36.58 19.68
CA PRO A 340 18.85 36.98 18.50
C PRO A 340 19.57 35.79 17.81
N ASP A 341 19.66 34.60 18.44
CA ASP A 341 20.26 33.42 17.85
C ASP A 341 19.29 32.63 16.96
N GLU A 342 17.98 32.95 16.99
CA GLU A 342 16.95 32.35 16.17
C GLU A 342 16.52 33.23 14.97
N ASP A 343 17.03 34.46 14.85
CA ASP A 343 16.68 35.35 13.72
C ASP A 343 17.35 34.87 12.41
N PRO A 344 16.58 34.51 11.39
CA PRO A 344 17.10 33.99 10.13
C PRO A 344 17.83 35.03 9.27
N GLU A 345 17.67 36.35 9.53
CA GLU A 345 18.35 37.41 8.76
C GLU A 345 19.79 37.68 9.23
N LEU A 346 20.21 37.19 10.39
CA LEU A 346 21.55 37.39 10.92
C LEU A 346 22.57 36.25 10.64
N LYS A 347 22.13 35.20 9.91
CA LYS A 347 23.00 34.03 9.62
C LYS A 347 23.86 34.17 8.35
N ASP A 348 23.79 35.26 7.61
CA ASP A 348 24.56 35.50 6.38
C ASP A 348 25.48 36.73 6.42
N THR A 349 26.12 37.00 7.59
CA THR A 349 27.21 37.96 7.64
C THR A 349 28.48 37.36 8.26
#